data_7a5f7d50154185241626138315a849e1
#
_entry.id   7a5f7d50154185241626138315a849e1
#
_cell.length_a   1.000
_cell.length_b   1.000
_cell.length_c   1.000
_cell.angle_alpha   90.00
_cell.angle_beta   90.00
_cell.angle_gamma   90.00
#
_symmetry.space_group_name_H-M   'P 1'
#
loop_
_entity.id
_entity.type
_entity.pdbx_description
1 polymer ?
#
loop_
_entity_poly.entity_id
_entity_poly.type
_entity_poly.pdbx_seq_one_letter_code
_entity_poly.pdbx_strand_id
1 'polypeptide(L)'
;MCLSSQGFLHPNMQQAIEARLFPKAQTYVSYALTEASPAVTILKPWERPKESGSVGKPYMCTEVRIVDGEDRDVPIGEVGEILVKGPTVMKEYYKNPEETAQTLRGGWLHTGDLGKYDPDGFLYFVDRKKDMIKTGGLNVYSKEVEEVLARHPKIAEAAIIGVPDEKWGETIKAVVVVKEGQTLSESEVINFCRGQLASYKKPTSVAFLDTLPKTPFGGKILKRELRERFSKKS
;
A
#
# COMPACT_ATOMS: atom_id res chain seq x y z
N MET A 1 -24.52 5.32 -6.24
CA MET A 1 -23.11 5.24 -6.68
C MET A 1 -22.26 5.63 -5.49
N CYS A 2 -21.42 4.75 -5.00
CA CYS A 2 -20.48 5.06 -3.92
C CYS A 2 -19.05 4.93 -4.48
N LEU A 3 -18.28 6.02 -4.43
CA LEU A 3 -16.89 6.04 -4.85
C LEU A 3 -16.01 5.94 -3.62
N SER A 4 -15.20 4.90 -3.53
CA SER A 4 -14.11 4.82 -2.55
C SER A 4 -12.81 5.25 -3.21
N SER A 5 -12.33 6.45 -2.92
CA SER A 5 -11.17 7.04 -3.57
C SER A 5 -9.97 7.27 -2.66
N GLN A 6 -9.99 6.82 -1.40
CA GLN A 6 -8.87 7.07 -0.50
C GLN A 6 -8.52 5.85 0.34
N GLY A 7 -7.36 5.30 0.02
CA GLY A 7 -6.83 4.14 0.70
C GLY A 7 -7.46 2.85 0.18
N PHE A 8 -6.69 1.80 0.27
CA PHE A 8 -7.14 0.47 -0.08
C PHE A 8 -8.28 0.06 0.86
N LEU A 9 -9.48 -0.08 0.32
CA LEU A 9 -10.59 -0.67 1.06
C LEU A 9 -10.40 -2.19 1.05
N HIS A 10 -10.17 -2.77 2.22
CA HIS A 10 -10.07 -4.23 2.31
C HIS A 10 -11.34 -4.87 1.72
N PRO A 11 -11.25 -5.94 0.90
CA PRO A 11 -12.42 -6.55 0.25
C PRO A 11 -13.57 -6.88 1.21
N ASN A 12 -13.27 -7.34 2.42
CA ASN A 12 -14.28 -7.60 3.45
C ASN A 12 -15.00 -6.33 3.91
N MET A 13 -14.32 -5.19 3.96
CA MET A 13 -14.93 -3.90 4.32
C MET A 13 -15.79 -3.38 3.17
N GLN A 14 -15.37 -3.56 1.93
CA GLN A 14 -16.18 -3.24 0.76
C GLN A 14 -17.49 -4.03 0.77
N GLN A 15 -17.41 -5.35 0.94
CA GLN A 15 -18.60 -6.22 1.05
C GLN A 15 -19.50 -5.83 2.22
N ALA A 16 -18.92 -5.46 3.37
CA ALA A 16 -19.71 -5.02 4.52
C ALA A 16 -20.43 -3.69 4.29
N ILE A 17 -19.78 -2.74 3.58
CA ILE A 17 -20.39 -1.47 3.18
C ILE A 17 -21.55 -1.73 2.21
N GLU A 18 -21.32 -2.54 1.18
CA GLU A 18 -22.35 -2.90 0.19
C GLU A 18 -23.55 -3.58 0.86
N ALA A 19 -23.30 -4.58 1.69
CA ALA A 19 -24.38 -5.37 2.30
C ALA A 19 -25.16 -4.63 3.39
N ARG A 20 -24.49 -3.80 4.21
CA ARG A 20 -25.10 -3.21 5.42
C ARG A 20 -25.56 -1.77 5.27
N LEU A 21 -24.77 -0.94 4.56
CA LEU A 21 -25.05 0.49 4.48
C LEU A 21 -25.75 0.87 3.18
N PHE A 22 -25.43 0.19 2.09
CA PHE A 22 -25.94 0.53 0.77
C PHE A 22 -26.29 -0.70 -0.08
N PRO A 23 -27.30 -1.53 0.33
CA PRO A 23 -27.58 -2.80 -0.34
C PRO A 23 -28.05 -2.68 -1.80
N LYS A 24 -28.41 -1.47 -2.24
CA LYS A 24 -28.78 -1.17 -3.65
C LYS A 24 -27.73 -0.35 -4.39
N ALA A 25 -26.61 0.01 -3.74
CA ALA A 25 -25.56 0.79 -4.37
C ALA A 25 -24.59 -0.12 -5.14
N GLN A 26 -24.09 0.40 -6.23
CA GLN A 26 -22.97 -0.20 -6.95
C GLN A 26 -21.68 0.50 -6.52
N THR A 27 -20.71 -0.26 -6.02
CA THR A 27 -19.43 0.27 -5.56
C THR A 27 -18.42 0.26 -6.70
N TYR A 28 -17.81 1.40 -6.94
CA TYR A 28 -16.65 1.55 -7.82
C TYR A 28 -15.41 1.68 -6.95
N VAL A 29 -14.36 0.92 -7.25
CA VAL A 29 -13.06 1.08 -6.60
C VAL A 29 -12.16 1.86 -7.55
N SER A 30 -11.48 2.90 -7.06
CA SER A 30 -10.55 3.66 -7.89
C SER A 30 -9.21 3.84 -7.20
N TYR A 31 -8.14 3.80 -7.98
CA TYR A 31 -6.84 4.28 -7.59
C TYR A 31 -6.68 5.72 -8.08
N ALA A 32 -6.28 6.57 -7.18
CA ALA A 32 -6.13 8.00 -7.42
C ALA A 32 -5.02 8.60 -6.56
N LEU A 33 -4.43 9.67 -7.05
CA LEU A 33 -3.49 10.52 -6.31
C LEU A 33 -3.71 11.97 -6.71
N THR A 34 -3.36 12.89 -5.84
CA THR A 34 -3.56 14.34 -6.05
C THR A 34 -2.90 14.83 -7.33
N GLU A 35 -1.73 14.31 -7.64
CA GLU A 35 -0.90 14.65 -8.79
C GLU A 35 -1.50 14.21 -10.13
N ALA A 36 -2.46 13.28 -10.12
CA ALA A 36 -3.15 12.79 -11.32
C ALA A 36 -4.67 13.08 -11.31
N SER A 37 -5.14 13.97 -10.41
CA SER A 37 -6.56 14.29 -10.23
C SER A 37 -7.41 13.06 -9.82
N PRO A 38 -8.75 13.04 -9.97
CA PRO A 38 -9.58 12.15 -9.17
C PRO A 38 -9.51 10.66 -9.50
N ALA A 39 -9.00 10.25 -10.67
CA ALA A 39 -8.98 8.82 -11.00
C ALA A 39 -7.91 8.47 -12.04
N VAL A 40 -7.04 7.55 -11.67
CA VAL A 40 -6.07 6.89 -12.57
C VAL A 40 -6.65 5.61 -13.13
N THR A 41 -7.24 4.77 -12.25
CA THR A 41 -7.92 3.55 -12.64
C THR A 41 -9.28 3.42 -11.96
N ILE A 42 -10.17 2.65 -12.55
CA ILE A 42 -11.49 2.35 -11.98
C ILE A 42 -11.80 0.87 -12.17
N LEU A 43 -12.18 0.19 -11.08
CA LEU A 43 -12.84 -1.11 -11.10
C LEU A 43 -14.36 -0.88 -11.05
N LYS A 44 -15.04 -1.34 -12.08
CA LYS A 44 -16.50 -1.22 -12.19
C LYS A 44 -17.18 -2.40 -11.50
N PRO A 45 -18.41 -2.23 -10.97
CA PRO A 45 -19.10 -3.27 -10.19
C PRO A 45 -19.34 -4.60 -10.93
N TRP A 46 -19.40 -4.54 -12.24
CA TRP A 46 -19.60 -5.74 -13.09
C TRP A 46 -18.31 -6.40 -13.55
N GLU A 47 -17.15 -5.77 -13.32
CA GLU A 47 -15.86 -6.37 -13.61
C GLU A 47 -15.50 -7.40 -12.54
N ARG A 48 -14.87 -8.49 -12.95
CA ARG A 48 -14.56 -9.64 -12.09
C ARG A 48 -13.09 -10.03 -12.25
N PRO A 49 -12.16 -9.29 -11.60
CA PRO A 49 -10.77 -9.71 -11.57
C PRO A 49 -10.62 -11.06 -10.85
N LYS A 50 -9.64 -11.87 -11.27
CA LYS A 50 -9.39 -13.20 -10.69
C LYS A 50 -8.98 -13.13 -9.21
N GLU A 51 -8.18 -12.12 -8.88
CA GLU A 51 -7.76 -11.87 -7.50
C GLU A 51 -8.58 -10.72 -6.91
N SER A 52 -8.86 -10.78 -5.62
CA SER A 52 -9.46 -9.66 -4.90
C SER A 52 -8.43 -8.53 -4.69
N GLY A 53 -8.91 -7.31 -4.54
CA GLY A 53 -8.05 -6.15 -4.25
C GLY A 53 -7.52 -5.40 -5.47
N SER A 54 -8.02 -5.72 -6.68
CA SER A 54 -7.76 -4.90 -7.86
C SER A 54 -8.33 -3.49 -7.69
N VAL A 55 -7.61 -2.53 -8.25
CA VAL A 55 -8.05 -1.13 -8.38
C VAL A 55 -8.58 -0.81 -9.78
N GLY A 56 -8.81 -1.85 -10.59
CA GLY A 56 -9.43 -1.75 -11.92
C GLY A 56 -8.46 -1.52 -13.05
N LYS A 57 -8.98 -0.90 -14.12
CA LYS A 57 -8.25 -0.62 -15.36
C LYS A 57 -8.07 0.88 -15.56
N PRO A 58 -7.09 1.31 -16.37
CA PRO A 58 -6.88 2.73 -16.66
C PRO A 58 -8.19 3.43 -17.06
N TYR A 59 -8.41 4.60 -16.46
CA TYR A 59 -9.58 5.43 -16.76
C TYR A 59 -9.39 6.19 -18.09
N MET A 60 -10.46 6.76 -18.62
CA MET A 60 -10.45 7.44 -19.91
C MET A 60 -9.30 8.45 -20.04
N CYS A 61 -8.60 8.42 -21.16
CA CYS A 61 -7.47 9.30 -21.47
C CYS A 61 -6.26 9.17 -20.51
N THR A 62 -6.18 8.08 -19.73
CA THR A 62 -5.06 7.81 -18.82
C THR A 62 -4.27 6.60 -19.33
N GLU A 63 -2.98 6.78 -19.49
CA GLU A 63 -2.03 5.71 -19.77
C GLU A 63 -1.35 5.32 -18.45
N VAL A 64 -1.19 4.02 -18.20
CA VAL A 64 -0.53 3.50 -17.00
C VAL A 64 0.49 2.44 -17.41
N ARG A 65 1.71 2.57 -16.91
CA ARG A 65 2.80 1.61 -17.08
C ARG A 65 3.26 1.10 -15.73
N ILE A 66 3.80 -0.11 -15.70
CA ILE A 66 4.51 -0.67 -14.54
C ILE A 66 5.96 -0.88 -14.96
N VAL A 67 6.89 -0.22 -14.24
CA VAL A 67 8.29 -0.18 -14.66
C VAL A 67 9.24 -0.57 -13.54
N ASP A 68 10.44 -1.00 -13.95
CA ASP A 68 11.58 -1.26 -13.06
C ASP A 68 12.32 0.05 -12.67
N GLY A 69 13.49 -0.09 -12.03
CA GLY A 69 14.31 1.06 -11.60
C GLY A 69 14.95 1.86 -12.74
N GLU A 70 14.98 1.31 -13.96
CA GLU A 70 15.48 1.96 -15.18
C GLU A 70 14.36 2.40 -16.13
N ASP A 71 13.14 2.53 -15.62
CA ASP A 71 11.93 2.96 -16.35
C ASP A 71 11.55 2.04 -17.54
N ARG A 72 11.96 0.75 -17.51
CA ARG A 72 11.57 -0.29 -18.50
C ARG A 72 10.34 -1.03 -18.01
N ASP A 73 9.42 -1.34 -18.93
CA ASP A 73 8.21 -2.11 -18.59
C ASP A 73 8.57 -3.47 -18.00
N VAL A 74 7.93 -3.84 -16.89
CA VAL A 74 8.07 -5.16 -16.30
C VAL A 74 7.07 -6.15 -16.91
N PRO A 75 7.39 -7.46 -16.93
CA PRO A 75 6.44 -8.49 -17.34
C PRO A 75 5.14 -8.47 -16.54
N ILE A 76 4.05 -8.95 -17.17
CA ILE A 76 2.76 -9.12 -16.50
C ILE A 76 2.93 -10.02 -15.27
N GLY A 77 2.39 -9.59 -14.14
CA GLY A 77 2.50 -10.27 -12.83
C GLY A 77 3.68 -9.80 -11.99
N GLU A 78 4.68 -9.16 -12.56
CA GLU A 78 5.79 -8.59 -11.82
C GLU A 78 5.45 -7.23 -11.23
N VAL A 79 6.07 -6.92 -10.08
CA VAL A 79 5.85 -5.66 -9.37
C VAL A 79 6.86 -4.63 -9.82
N GLY A 80 6.36 -3.45 -10.16
CA GLY A 80 7.16 -2.28 -10.50
C GLY A 80 6.51 -0.99 -10.04
N GLU A 81 7.13 0.14 -10.33
CA GLU A 81 6.57 1.46 -10.05
C GLU A 81 5.45 1.78 -11.05
N ILE A 82 4.34 2.29 -10.52
CA ILE A 82 3.21 2.76 -11.33
C ILE A 82 3.56 4.11 -11.92
N LEU A 83 3.62 4.20 -13.24
CA LEU A 83 3.74 5.45 -13.98
C LEU A 83 2.41 5.84 -14.59
N VAL A 84 2.11 7.13 -14.59
CA VAL A 84 0.86 7.67 -15.11
C VAL A 84 1.12 8.77 -16.13
N LYS A 85 0.37 8.77 -17.23
CA LYS A 85 0.37 9.85 -18.22
C LYS A 85 -1.05 10.14 -18.67
N GLY A 86 -1.35 11.41 -18.86
CA GLY A 86 -2.66 11.84 -19.33
C GLY A 86 -2.94 13.30 -19.01
N PRO A 87 -4.06 13.84 -19.51
CA PRO A 87 -4.41 15.26 -19.33
C PRO A 87 -4.75 15.62 -17.89
N THR A 88 -4.98 14.64 -17.02
CA THR A 88 -5.29 14.83 -15.60
C THR A 88 -4.05 14.95 -14.73
N VAL A 89 -2.85 14.66 -15.28
CA VAL A 89 -1.58 14.81 -14.56
C VAL A 89 -1.28 16.30 -14.35
N MET A 90 -0.86 16.65 -13.14
CA MET A 90 -0.48 18.00 -12.76
C MET A 90 0.62 18.57 -13.66
N LYS A 91 0.70 19.88 -13.75
CA LYS A 91 1.79 20.55 -14.47
C LYS A 91 3.06 20.60 -13.63
N GLU A 92 2.94 20.92 -12.36
CA GLU A 92 4.08 21.11 -11.45
C GLU A 92 3.65 21.14 -9.98
N TYR A 93 4.61 20.95 -9.08
CA TYR A 93 4.48 21.33 -7.68
C TYR A 93 4.76 22.82 -7.52
N TYR A 94 3.89 23.54 -6.83
CA TYR A 94 4.01 24.97 -6.63
C TYR A 94 5.36 25.35 -5.98
N LYS A 95 6.15 26.20 -6.66
CA LYS A 95 7.46 26.67 -6.21
C LYS A 95 8.47 25.55 -5.87
N ASN A 96 8.31 24.36 -6.45
CA ASN A 96 9.22 23.23 -6.26
C ASN A 96 9.60 22.59 -7.61
N PRO A 97 10.44 23.28 -8.42
CA PRO A 97 10.82 22.77 -9.75
C PRO A 97 11.68 21.50 -9.68
N GLU A 98 12.48 21.33 -8.62
CA GLU A 98 13.33 20.18 -8.47
C GLU A 98 12.51 18.89 -8.27
N GLU A 99 11.57 18.88 -7.33
CA GLU A 99 10.66 17.77 -7.12
C GLU A 99 9.78 17.52 -8.34
N THR A 100 9.35 18.59 -9.01
CA THR A 100 8.57 18.49 -10.25
C THR A 100 9.36 17.74 -11.33
N ALA A 101 10.62 18.13 -11.56
CA ALA A 101 11.47 17.47 -12.55
C ALA A 101 11.72 15.99 -12.24
N GLN A 102 11.87 15.63 -10.96
CA GLN A 102 12.03 14.24 -10.53
C GLN A 102 10.74 13.43 -10.71
N THR A 103 9.60 14.03 -10.34
CA THR A 103 8.31 13.36 -10.36
C THR A 103 7.74 13.21 -11.76
N LEU A 104 8.00 14.19 -12.67
CA LEU A 104 7.49 14.19 -14.05
C LEU A 104 8.55 13.84 -15.10
N ARG A 105 9.60 13.11 -14.71
CA ARG A 105 10.70 12.76 -15.61
C ARG A 105 10.24 11.84 -16.75
N GLY A 106 10.86 11.97 -17.90
CA GLY A 106 10.54 11.15 -19.08
C GLY A 106 9.13 11.38 -19.66
N GLY A 107 8.43 12.43 -19.20
CA GLY A 107 7.04 12.72 -19.64
C GLY A 107 5.99 11.85 -18.94
N TRP A 108 6.35 11.19 -17.86
CA TRP A 108 5.48 10.35 -17.02
C TRP A 108 5.49 10.84 -15.58
N LEU A 109 4.33 10.76 -14.93
CA LEU A 109 4.23 10.93 -13.48
C LEU A 109 4.71 9.66 -12.79
N HIS A 110 5.80 9.75 -12.06
CA HIS A 110 6.31 8.71 -11.16
C HIS A 110 5.56 8.80 -9.85
N THR A 111 4.66 7.85 -9.61
CA THR A 111 3.73 7.95 -8.48
C THR A 111 4.38 7.62 -7.14
N GLY A 112 5.51 6.92 -7.15
CA GLY A 112 6.10 6.33 -5.95
C GLY A 112 5.29 5.17 -5.37
N ASP A 113 4.26 4.73 -6.06
CA ASP A 113 3.45 3.57 -5.70
C ASP A 113 3.88 2.36 -6.54
N LEU A 114 3.85 1.18 -5.93
CA LEU A 114 4.17 -0.09 -6.57
C LEU A 114 2.89 -0.83 -6.93
N GLY A 115 2.89 -1.44 -8.11
CA GLY A 115 1.76 -2.23 -8.58
C GLY A 115 2.18 -3.35 -9.52
N LYS A 116 1.20 -4.16 -9.90
CA LYS A 116 1.33 -5.20 -10.93
C LYS A 116 0.08 -5.27 -11.78
N TYR A 117 0.20 -5.72 -13.02
CA TYR A 117 -0.95 -6.09 -13.84
C TYR A 117 -1.17 -7.61 -13.78
N ASP A 118 -2.44 -8.01 -13.81
CA ASP A 118 -2.79 -9.40 -14.14
C ASP A 118 -2.89 -9.60 -15.67
N PRO A 119 -3.01 -10.88 -16.16
CA PRO A 119 -3.17 -11.16 -17.58
C PRO A 119 -4.42 -10.54 -18.21
N ASP A 120 -5.43 -10.21 -17.43
CA ASP A 120 -6.68 -9.60 -17.90
C ASP A 120 -6.60 -8.06 -17.91
N GLY A 121 -5.43 -7.49 -17.55
CA GLY A 121 -5.14 -6.05 -17.56
C GLY A 121 -5.72 -5.29 -16.38
N PHE A 122 -6.03 -5.96 -15.29
CA PHE A 122 -6.39 -5.30 -14.03
C PHE A 122 -5.16 -4.90 -13.25
N LEU A 123 -5.14 -3.68 -12.74
CA LEU A 123 -4.10 -3.15 -11.88
C LEU A 123 -4.34 -3.55 -10.43
N TYR A 124 -3.27 -3.95 -9.75
CA TYR A 124 -3.23 -4.19 -8.30
C TYR A 124 -2.21 -3.27 -7.68
N PHE A 125 -2.64 -2.48 -6.71
CA PHE A 125 -1.74 -1.70 -5.87
C PHE A 125 -1.09 -2.64 -4.85
N VAL A 126 0.25 -2.64 -4.79
CA VAL A 126 1.02 -3.53 -3.90
C VAL A 126 1.47 -2.81 -2.64
N ASP A 127 2.21 -1.70 -2.78
CA ASP A 127 2.71 -0.91 -1.66
C ASP A 127 3.21 0.45 -2.15
N ARG A 128 3.75 1.26 -1.25
CA ARG A 128 4.54 2.43 -1.61
C ARG A 128 6.01 2.07 -1.74
N LYS A 129 6.68 2.60 -2.75
CA LYS A 129 8.12 2.37 -3.00
C LYS A 129 8.96 2.68 -1.77
N LYS A 130 8.65 3.77 -1.06
CA LYS A 130 9.31 4.19 0.19
C LYS A 130 8.99 3.33 1.41
N ASP A 131 7.95 2.53 1.36
CA ASP A 131 7.52 1.66 2.47
C ASP A 131 7.92 0.20 2.25
N MET A 132 8.42 -0.14 1.04
CA MET A 132 9.02 -1.43 0.73
C MET A 132 10.29 -1.62 1.56
N ILE A 133 10.42 -2.78 2.18
CA ILE A 133 11.55 -3.15 3.05
C ILE A 133 12.49 -4.05 2.27
N LYS A 134 13.78 -3.74 2.30
CA LYS A 134 14.82 -4.55 1.64
C LYS A 134 15.58 -5.37 2.67
N THR A 135 15.22 -6.64 2.82
CA THR A 135 15.84 -7.54 3.78
C THR A 135 16.60 -8.67 3.07
N GLY A 136 17.92 -8.74 3.26
CA GLY A 136 18.77 -9.76 2.63
C GLY A 136 18.67 -9.82 1.11
N GLY A 137 18.50 -8.67 0.45
CA GLY A 137 18.33 -8.57 -1.01
C GLY A 137 16.91 -8.89 -1.52
N LEU A 138 15.98 -9.25 -0.63
CA LEU A 138 14.60 -9.54 -0.97
C LEU A 138 13.70 -8.34 -0.65
N ASN A 139 12.71 -8.10 -1.51
CA ASN A 139 11.70 -7.07 -1.29
C ASN A 139 10.55 -7.64 -0.44
N VAL A 140 10.21 -6.92 0.63
CA VAL A 140 9.04 -7.20 1.45
C VAL A 140 8.11 -5.99 1.40
N TYR A 141 6.90 -6.25 0.99
CA TYR A 141 5.86 -5.22 0.92
C TYR A 141 5.15 -5.14 2.27
N SER A 142 5.27 -3.97 2.89
CA SER A 142 4.75 -3.75 4.25
C SER A 142 3.25 -4.04 4.35
N LYS A 143 2.50 -3.70 3.31
CA LYS A 143 1.06 -3.90 3.22
C LYS A 143 0.66 -5.38 3.27
N GLU A 144 1.40 -6.27 2.62
CA GLU A 144 1.14 -7.72 2.66
C GLU A 144 1.17 -8.26 4.09
N VAL A 145 2.13 -7.79 4.88
CA VAL A 145 2.26 -8.20 6.29
C VAL A 145 1.16 -7.55 7.15
N GLU A 146 0.85 -6.27 6.89
CA GLU A 146 -0.25 -5.55 7.57
C GLU A 146 -1.61 -6.22 7.33
N GLU A 147 -1.87 -6.69 6.11
CA GLU A 147 -3.11 -7.42 5.78
C GLU A 147 -3.24 -8.75 6.53
N VAL A 148 -2.13 -9.44 6.76
CA VAL A 148 -2.14 -10.64 7.61
C VAL A 148 -2.45 -10.27 9.05
N LEU A 149 -1.75 -9.27 9.62
CA LEU A 149 -1.95 -8.85 11.00
C LEU A 149 -3.34 -8.26 11.26
N ALA A 150 -3.95 -7.62 10.27
CA ALA A 150 -5.32 -7.09 10.38
C ALA A 150 -6.39 -8.18 10.62
N ARG A 151 -6.08 -9.44 10.31
CA ARG A 151 -6.98 -10.58 10.58
C ARG A 151 -6.84 -11.11 12.01
N HIS A 152 -5.84 -10.64 12.77
CA HIS A 152 -5.62 -11.13 14.12
C HIS A 152 -6.71 -10.60 15.08
N PRO A 153 -7.39 -11.46 15.86
CA PRO A 153 -8.58 -11.07 16.64
C PRO A 153 -8.29 -10.01 17.71
N LYS A 154 -7.07 -9.98 18.26
CA LYS A 154 -6.66 -9.08 19.33
C LYS A 154 -5.98 -7.77 18.82
N ILE A 155 -5.67 -7.64 17.53
CA ILE A 155 -5.03 -6.45 16.98
C ILE A 155 -6.09 -5.44 16.54
N ALA A 156 -5.95 -4.21 17.01
CA ALA A 156 -6.76 -3.08 16.56
C ALA A 156 -6.16 -2.46 15.29
N GLU A 157 -4.86 -2.17 15.33
CA GLU A 157 -4.12 -1.59 14.22
C GLU A 157 -2.69 -2.16 14.19
N ALA A 158 -2.12 -2.24 13.00
CA ALA A 158 -0.72 -2.61 12.81
C ALA A 158 -0.08 -1.76 11.71
N ALA A 159 1.19 -1.41 11.90
CA ALA A 159 2.04 -0.82 10.89
C ALA A 159 3.33 -1.61 10.79
N ILE A 160 3.78 -1.86 9.56
CA ILE A 160 5.03 -2.56 9.29
C ILE A 160 6.05 -1.57 8.75
N ILE A 161 7.24 -1.59 9.36
CA ILE A 161 8.37 -0.75 8.97
C ILE A 161 9.65 -1.57 8.84
N GLY A 162 10.54 -1.13 7.95
CA GLY A 162 11.93 -1.56 7.94
C GLY A 162 12.70 -0.83 9.03
N VAL A 163 13.54 -1.55 9.76
CA VAL A 163 14.51 -0.99 10.70
C VAL A 163 15.92 -1.46 10.31
N PRO A 164 16.95 -0.62 10.45
CA PRO A 164 18.32 -0.97 10.09
C PRO A 164 18.81 -2.24 10.79
N ASP A 165 19.49 -3.10 10.04
CA ASP A 165 20.10 -4.34 10.51
C ASP A 165 21.46 -4.53 9.86
N GLU A 166 22.48 -4.87 10.64
CA GLU A 166 23.87 -4.97 10.16
C GLU A 166 24.07 -6.13 9.18
N LYS A 167 23.31 -7.21 9.31
CA LYS A 167 23.44 -8.40 8.48
C LYS A 167 22.53 -8.36 7.26
N TRP A 168 21.31 -7.86 7.41
CA TRP A 168 20.28 -7.96 6.41
C TRP A 168 19.97 -6.64 5.69
N GLY A 169 20.68 -5.53 6.07
CA GLY A 169 20.39 -4.17 5.65
C GLY A 169 19.19 -3.61 6.39
N GLU A 170 18.03 -4.25 6.25
CA GLU A 170 16.83 -3.96 7.05
C GLU A 170 16.22 -5.26 7.58
N THR A 171 15.55 -5.17 8.73
CA THR A 171 14.66 -6.21 9.24
C THR A 171 13.25 -5.64 9.44
N ILE A 172 12.28 -6.55 9.55
CA ILE A 172 10.87 -6.20 9.59
C ILE A 172 10.44 -6.02 11.04
N LYS A 173 9.99 -4.82 11.39
CA LYS A 173 9.38 -4.53 12.68
C LYS A 173 7.88 -4.30 12.54
N ALA A 174 7.08 -5.02 13.34
CA ALA A 174 5.67 -4.73 13.50
C ALA A 174 5.47 -3.73 14.63
N VAL A 175 4.70 -2.67 14.39
CA VAL A 175 4.23 -1.74 15.42
C VAL A 175 2.73 -1.96 15.57
N VAL A 176 2.30 -2.40 16.74
CA VAL A 176 0.97 -2.97 16.96
C VAL A 176 0.22 -2.19 18.04
N VAL A 177 -1.05 -1.90 17.78
CA VAL A 177 -2.02 -1.44 18.78
C VAL A 177 -2.94 -2.61 19.10
N VAL A 178 -2.99 -2.97 20.38
CA VAL A 178 -3.85 -4.07 20.87
C VAL A 178 -5.24 -3.53 21.14
N LYS A 179 -6.28 -4.35 20.90
CA LYS A 179 -7.66 -3.99 21.24
C LYS A 179 -7.81 -3.82 22.76
N GLU A 180 -8.68 -2.92 23.15
CA GLU A 180 -9.01 -2.68 24.58
C GLU A 180 -9.37 -3.97 25.31
N GLY A 181 -8.84 -4.16 26.52
CA GLY A 181 -9.04 -5.33 27.33
C GLY A 181 -8.35 -6.60 26.86
N GLN A 182 -7.54 -6.54 25.80
CA GLN A 182 -6.75 -7.69 25.30
C GLN A 182 -5.29 -7.56 25.71
N THR A 183 -4.63 -8.71 25.79
CA THR A 183 -3.17 -8.81 25.93
C THR A 183 -2.58 -9.61 24.78
N LEU A 184 -1.40 -9.20 24.33
CA LEU A 184 -0.75 -9.82 23.18
C LEU A 184 0.77 -9.76 23.38
N SER A 185 1.45 -10.86 23.17
CA SER A 185 2.92 -10.95 23.25
C SER A 185 3.54 -10.81 21.86
N GLU A 186 4.83 -10.44 21.83
CA GLU A 186 5.61 -10.41 20.59
C GLU A 186 5.60 -11.76 19.87
N SER A 187 5.80 -12.84 20.62
CA SER A 187 5.81 -14.21 20.09
C SER A 187 4.46 -14.62 19.47
N GLU A 188 3.34 -14.20 20.05
CA GLU A 188 2.00 -14.44 19.46
C GLU A 188 1.85 -13.74 18.11
N VAL A 189 2.28 -12.46 17.99
CA VAL A 189 2.23 -11.71 16.73
C VAL A 189 3.07 -12.39 15.65
N ILE A 190 4.33 -12.73 15.97
CA ILE A 190 5.25 -13.36 15.02
C ILE A 190 4.73 -14.75 14.62
N ASN A 191 4.23 -15.54 15.57
CA ASN A 191 3.69 -16.87 15.31
C ASN A 191 2.43 -16.83 14.45
N PHE A 192 1.58 -15.81 14.62
CA PHE A 192 0.40 -15.65 13.79
C PHE A 192 0.73 -15.48 12.30
N CYS A 193 1.88 -14.89 11.98
CA CYS A 193 2.35 -14.77 10.61
C CYS A 193 2.90 -16.09 10.03
N ARG A 194 3.17 -17.10 10.85
CA ARG A 194 3.68 -18.39 10.38
C ARG A 194 2.63 -19.12 9.56
N GLY A 195 3.04 -19.69 8.44
CA GLY A 195 2.14 -20.40 7.51
C GLY A 195 1.27 -19.50 6.63
N GLN A 196 1.21 -18.18 6.93
CA GLN A 196 0.50 -17.19 6.12
C GLN A 196 1.45 -16.35 5.26
N LEU A 197 2.70 -16.19 5.69
CA LEU A 197 3.76 -15.46 4.99
C LEU A 197 4.99 -16.33 4.78
N ALA A 198 5.73 -16.04 3.72
CA ALA A 198 7.06 -16.61 3.53
C ALA A 198 7.97 -16.24 4.72
N SER A 199 8.92 -17.12 5.06
CA SER A 199 9.72 -16.99 6.28
C SER A 199 10.43 -15.64 6.40
N TYR A 200 10.96 -15.12 5.32
CA TYR A 200 11.67 -13.83 5.27
C TYR A 200 10.77 -12.59 5.38
N LYS A 201 9.45 -12.75 5.18
CA LYS A 201 8.46 -11.65 5.28
C LYS A 201 7.91 -11.45 6.70
N LYS A 202 8.17 -12.38 7.61
CA LYS A 202 7.65 -12.27 8.99
C LYS A 202 8.37 -11.17 9.76
N PRO A 203 7.67 -10.46 10.64
CA PRO A 203 8.31 -9.56 11.59
C PRO A 203 9.39 -10.30 12.42
N THR A 204 10.53 -9.66 12.59
CA THR A 204 11.63 -10.12 13.47
C THR A 204 11.52 -9.51 14.86
N SER A 205 10.78 -8.42 14.98
CA SER A 205 10.51 -7.75 16.26
C SER A 205 9.16 -7.05 16.25
N VAL A 206 8.59 -6.86 17.45
CA VAL A 206 7.30 -6.19 17.64
C VAL A 206 7.46 -5.08 18.68
N ALA A 207 6.82 -3.95 18.42
CA ALA A 207 6.63 -2.88 19.39
C ALA A 207 5.14 -2.65 19.60
N PHE A 208 4.74 -2.42 20.86
CA PHE A 208 3.36 -2.10 21.20
C PHE A 208 3.23 -0.62 21.51
N LEU A 209 2.19 0.00 20.98
CA LEU A 209 1.83 1.40 21.22
C LEU A 209 0.34 1.49 21.57
N ASP A 210 -0.03 2.52 22.30
CA ASP A 210 -1.44 2.82 22.59
C ASP A 210 -2.16 3.33 21.32
N THR A 211 -1.43 4.09 20.48
CA THR A 211 -1.94 4.63 19.21
C THR A 211 -0.82 4.72 18.18
N LEU A 212 -1.16 4.55 16.90
CA LEU A 212 -0.24 4.83 15.80
C LEU A 212 -0.28 6.33 15.43
N PRO A 213 0.87 6.93 15.07
CA PRO A 213 0.90 8.31 14.56
C PRO A 213 0.17 8.37 13.21
N LYS A 214 -0.75 9.34 13.09
CA LYS A 214 -1.59 9.52 11.91
C LYS A 214 -1.63 10.97 11.45
N THR A 215 -1.89 11.16 10.16
CA THR A 215 -2.16 12.51 9.64
C THR A 215 -3.43 13.09 10.26
N PRO A 216 -3.47 14.42 10.52
CA PRO A 216 -4.66 15.09 11.08
C PRO A 216 -5.92 14.88 10.23
N PHE A 217 -5.75 14.83 8.92
CA PHE A 217 -6.81 14.61 7.96
C PHE A 217 -6.59 13.27 7.24
N GLY A 218 -7.64 12.41 7.24
CA GLY A 218 -7.63 11.13 6.53
C GLY A 218 -7.03 9.95 7.28
N GLY A 219 -6.47 10.13 8.49
CA GLY A 219 -6.04 9.04 9.36
C GLY A 219 -4.93 8.14 8.82
N LYS A 220 -4.14 8.62 7.83
CA LYS A 220 -3.02 7.83 7.26
C LYS A 220 -1.90 7.66 8.28
N ILE A 221 -1.44 6.43 8.48
CA ILE A 221 -0.33 6.13 9.38
C ILE A 221 0.97 6.78 8.86
N LEU A 222 1.65 7.50 9.75
CA LEU A 222 2.91 8.19 9.48
C LEU A 222 4.09 7.24 9.73
N LYS A 223 4.32 6.28 8.80
CA LYS A 223 5.42 5.30 8.91
C LYS A 223 6.80 5.96 9.04
N ARG A 224 6.98 7.18 8.51
CA ARG A 224 8.23 7.94 8.69
C ARG A 224 8.52 8.17 10.17
N GLU A 225 7.55 8.65 10.94
CA GLU A 225 7.72 8.90 12.39
C GLU A 225 8.02 7.59 13.16
N LEU A 226 7.38 6.50 12.77
CA LEU A 226 7.69 5.18 13.34
C LEU A 226 9.14 4.76 13.05
N ARG A 227 9.61 4.94 11.79
CA ARG A 227 11.02 4.65 11.47
C ARG A 227 11.97 5.53 12.28
N GLU A 228 11.74 6.83 12.35
CA GLU A 228 12.57 7.75 13.14
C GLU A 228 12.63 7.36 14.63
N ARG A 229 11.50 6.87 15.18
CA ARG A 229 11.41 6.41 16.58
C ARG A 229 12.16 5.11 16.81
N PHE A 230 12.09 4.14 15.88
CA PHE A 230 12.60 2.78 16.08
C PHE A 230 13.91 2.49 15.34
N SER A 231 14.44 3.40 14.51
CA SER A 231 15.75 3.27 13.86
C SER A 231 16.90 3.79 14.70
N LYS A 232 16.64 4.58 15.76
CA LYS A 232 17.69 5.00 16.70
C LYS A 232 18.10 3.77 17.51
N LYS A 233 19.35 3.30 17.32
CA LYS A 233 19.97 2.31 18.24
C LYS A 233 19.90 2.89 19.64
N SER A 234 19.25 2.21 20.57
CA SER A 234 19.37 2.43 22.02
C SER A 234 20.76 2.05 22.46
#